data_a29898482f2e0952373997e0b9ff808b
#
_entry.id   a29898482f2e0952373997e0b9ff808b
#
_cell.length_a   1.000
_cell.length_b   1.000
_cell.length_c   1.000
_cell.angle_alpha   90.00
_cell.angle_beta   90.00
_cell.angle_gamma   90.00
#
_symmetry.space_group_name_H-M   'P 1'
#
loop_
_entity.id
_entity.type
_entity.pdbx_description
1 polymer ?
#
loop_
_entity_poly.entity_id
_entity_poly.type
_entity_poly.pdbx_seq_one_letter_code
_entity_poly.pdbx_strand_id
1 'polypeptide(L)'
;MGFEWLAILMFVGFFFLLLSGYPVAYAFAGTAIIFGVIGLAVDAFDIALLRLLPNRWFGTMSDFTLLAIPYFIFLGSVFEKSGLAEEMLETIGILLGPLRGGMAMAVIIVGTLLAATTGVVAATVIVMGLMSLPVMLRYGYDKQLAAGVIISSGTLAQLIPPSLVLVVLSDQIGVRIGDLFLGALLPGLMLAGSYLLYVLVLALVRPEVAPAIPPTERTMSAGKLLLRVLGSVIPAVLLIVAVLGSIF
;
A
#
# COMPACT_ATOMS: atom_id res chain seq x y z
N MET A 1 -18.88 37.30 8.47
CA MET A 1 -18.83 36.05 9.28
C MET A 1 -20.05 35.22 8.86
N GLY A 2 -19.99 34.60 7.71
CA GLY A 2 -21.29 34.20 7.25
C GLY A 2 -21.53 32.69 7.36
N PHE A 3 -20.72 31.82 6.76
CA PHE A 3 -21.13 30.43 6.52
C PHE A 3 -20.05 29.42 6.91
N GLU A 4 -19.09 29.80 7.75
CA GLU A 4 -18.01 28.92 8.26
C GLU A 4 -18.56 27.69 8.98
N TRP A 5 -19.69 27.85 9.67
CA TRP A 5 -20.40 26.76 10.32
C TRP A 5 -20.88 25.67 9.34
N LEU A 6 -21.22 26.07 8.09
CA LEU A 6 -21.68 25.14 7.06
C LEU A 6 -20.53 24.19 6.64
N ALA A 7 -19.31 24.71 6.55
CA ALA A 7 -18.14 23.91 6.28
C ALA A 7 -17.86 22.90 7.41
N ILE A 8 -17.97 23.34 8.67
CA ILE A 8 -17.80 22.46 9.84
C ILE A 8 -18.87 21.36 9.82
N LEU A 9 -20.14 21.70 9.60
CA LEU A 9 -21.21 20.72 9.53
C LEU A 9 -21.02 19.75 8.36
N MET A 10 -20.50 20.21 7.22
CA MET A 10 -20.16 19.35 6.08
C MET A 10 -19.11 18.30 6.48
N PHE A 11 -18.05 18.71 7.18
CA PHE A 11 -17.05 17.76 7.69
C PHE A 11 -17.65 16.77 8.68
N VAL A 12 -18.45 17.23 9.64
CA VAL A 12 -19.12 16.36 10.61
C VAL A 12 -20.07 15.38 9.90
N GLY A 13 -20.86 15.85 8.94
CA GLY A 13 -21.77 15.04 8.13
C GLY A 13 -21.02 13.97 7.32
N PHE A 14 -19.88 14.35 6.73
CA PHE A 14 -19.00 13.41 6.01
C PHE A 14 -18.50 12.30 6.93
N PHE A 15 -17.95 12.66 8.10
CA PHE A 15 -17.46 11.66 9.06
C PHE A 15 -18.58 10.79 9.61
N PHE A 16 -19.76 11.34 9.83
CA PHE A 16 -20.93 10.55 10.24
C PHE A 16 -21.32 9.51 9.20
N LEU A 17 -21.38 9.89 7.91
CA LEU A 17 -21.64 8.95 6.81
C LEU A 17 -20.53 7.90 6.69
N LEU A 18 -19.27 8.32 6.81
CA LEU A 18 -18.12 7.40 6.76
C LEU A 18 -18.19 6.34 7.87
N LEU A 19 -18.44 6.78 9.11
CA LEU A 19 -18.54 5.88 10.28
C LEU A 19 -19.79 5.00 10.24
N SER A 20 -20.83 5.38 9.48
CA SER A 20 -22.02 4.57 9.22
C SER A 20 -21.77 3.41 8.24
N GLY A 21 -20.52 3.24 7.74
CA GLY A 21 -20.12 2.14 6.86
C GLY A 21 -20.37 2.37 5.38
N TYR A 22 -20.73 3.57 4.95
CA TYR A 22 -20.82 3.90 3.52
C TYR A 22 -19.44 3.95 2.88
N PRO A 23 -19.27 3.46 1.64
CA PRO A 23 -18.03 3.60 0.90
C PRO A 23 -17.63 5.07 0.76
N VAL A 24 -16.33 5.38 0.93
CA VAL A 24 -15.81 6.75 1.01
C VAL A 24 -16.25 7.62 -0.16
N ALA A 25 -16.25 7.07 -1.40
CA ALA A 25 -16.66 7.80 -2.59
C ALA A 25 -18.11 8.29 -2.51
N TYR A 26 -19.03 7.45 -2.02
CA TYR A 26 -20.45 7.83 -1.84
C TYR A 26 -20.63 8.80 -0.66
N ALA A 27 -19.85 8.64 0.41
CA ALA A 27 -19.87 9.58 1.53
C ALA A 27 -19.43 10.99 1.09
N PHE A 28 -18.36 11.10 0.30
CA PHE A 28 -17.93 12.38 -0.28
C PHE A 28 -18.97 12.97 -1.22
N ALA A 29 -19.44 12.19 -2.20
CA ALA A 29 -20.42 12.67 -3.18
C ALA A 29 -21.74 13.07 -2.52
N GLY A 30 -22.25 12.22 -1.62
CA GLY A 30 -23.52 12.49 -0.89
C GLY A 30 -23.41 13.74 -0.02
N THR A 31 -22.34 13.89 0.74
CA THR A 31 -22.11 15.08 1.56
C THR A 31 -22.00 16.33 0.69
N ALA A 32 -21.24 16.28 -0.42
CA ALA A 32 -21.10 17.42 -1.33
C ALA A 32 -22.44 17.83 -1.94
N ILE A 33 -23.30 16.88 -2.34
CA ILE A 33 -24.63 17.18 -2.89
C ILE A 33 -25.54 17.78 -1.82
N ILE A 34 -25.63 17.14 -0.64
CA ILE A 34 -26.50 17.60 0.46
C ILE A 34 -26.14 19.04 0.86
N PHE A 35 -24.86 19.28 1.17
CA PHE A 35 -24.40 20.59 1.58
C PHE A 35 -24.34 21.60 0.43
N GLY A 36 -24.20 21.12 -0.81
CA GLY A 36 -24.37 21.93 -2.00
C GLY A 36 -25.79 22.51 -2.13
N VAL A 37 -26.81 21.67 -1.94
CA VAL A 37 -28.22 22.10 -1.95
C VAL A 37 -28.53 23.02 -0.76
N ILE A 38 -28.06 22.68 0.44
CA ILE A 38 -28.24 23.54 1.63
C ILE A 38 -27.57 24.90 1.40
N GLY A 39 -26.35 24.93 0.89
CA GLY A 39 -25.60 26.15 0.64
C GLY A 39 -26.29 27.08 -0.38
N LEU A 40 -26.93 26.53 -1.43
CA LEU A 40 -27.76 27.28 -2.35
C LEU A 40 -29.02 27.82 -1.67
N ALA A 41 -29.66 27.04 -0.80
CA ALA A 41 -30.88 27.43 -0.10
C ALA A 41 -30.65 28.54 0.92
N VAL A 42 -29.45 28.67 1.48
CA VAL A 42 -29.07 29.72 2.44
C VAL A 42 -28.25 30.85 1.78
N ASP A 43 -28.17 30.89 0.45
CA ASP A 43 -27.39 31.88 -0.30
C ASP A 43 -25.89 31.95 0.11
N ALA A 44 -25.35 30.81 0.54
CA ALA A 44 -23.93 30.73 0.92
C ALA A 44 -23.00 30.80 -0.30
N PHE A 45 -23.47 30.39 -1.49
CA PHE A 45 -22.77 30.51 -2.77
C PHE A 45 -23.74 30.51 -3.95
N ASP A 46 -23.24 31.00 -5.08
CA ASP A 46 -24.03 31.11 -6.33
C ASP A 46 -24.06 29.75 -7.08
N ILE A 47 -25.14 29.45 -7.73
CA ILE A 47 -25.33 28.31 -8.64
C ILE A 47 -24.29 28.33 -9.79
N ALA A 48 -23.67 29.45 -10.09
CA ALA A 48 -22.58 29.58 -11.04
C ALA A 48 -21.40 28.67 -10.68
N LEU A 49 -21.14 28.43 -9.39
CA LEU A 49 -20.08 27.48 -8.92
C LEU A 49 -20.39 26.05 -9.34
N LEU A 50 -21.66 25.64 -9.32
CA LEU A 50 -22.04 24.28 -9.76
C LEU A 50 -21.88 24.10 -11.27
N ARG A 51 -22.03 25.17 -12.04
CA ARG A 51 -21.81 25.14 -13.51
C ARG A 51 -20.36 24.93 -13.89
N LEU A 52 -19.41 25.11 -12.97
CA LEU A 52 -17.98 24.79 -13.16
C LEU A 52 -17.69 23.29 -13.01
N LEU A 53 -18.57 22.51 -12.40
CA LEU A 53 -18.35 21.08 -12.16
C LEU A 53 -18.03 20.27 -13.44
N PRO A 54 -18.78 20.43 -14.56
CA PRO A 54 -18.46 19.71 -15.79
C PRO A 54 -17.05 19.99 -16.31
N ASN A 55 -16.62 21.27 -16.25
CA ASN A 55 -15.27 21.65 -16.67
C ASN A 55 -14.19 21.07 -15.74
N ARG A 56 -14.44 21.04 -14.44
CA ARG A 56 -13.53 20.42 -13.47
C ARG A 56 -13.44 18.90 -13.68
N TRP A 57 -14.56 18.24 -13.90
CA TRP A 57 -14.58 16.80 -14.21
C TRP A 57 -13.82 16.50 -15.49
N PHE A 58 -14.06 17.29 -16.55
CA PHE A 58 -13.35 17.11 -17.80
C PHE A 58 -11.85 17.36 -17.63
N GLY A 59 -11.44 18.37 -16.87
CA GLY A 59 -10.03 18.62 -16.52
C GLY A 59 -9.38 17.42 -15.83
N THR A 60 -10.03 16.89 -14.80
CA THR A 60 -9.54 15.70 -14.08
C THR A 60 -9.47 14.44 -14.97
N MET A 61 -10.48 14.22 -15.82
CA MET A 61 -10.50 13.09 -16.76
C MET A 61 -9.45 13.19 -17.86
N SER A 62 -9.03 14.40 -18.19
CA SER A 62 -8.05 14.69 -19.25
C SER A 62 -6.63 14.82 -18.70
N ASP A 63 -6.43 14.66 -17.38
CA ASP A 63 -5.12 14.76 -16.77
C ASP A 63 -4.30 13.50 -17.01
N PHE A 64 -3.15 13.67 -17.67
CA PHE A 64 -2.25 12.56 -17.99
C PHE A 64 -1.59 11.95 -16.75
N THR A 65 -1.36 12.73 -15.68
CA THR A 65 -0.78 12.22 -14.43
C THR A 65 -1.71 11.23 -13.78
N LEU A 66 -3.02 11.55 -13.74
CA LEU A 66 -4.02 10.67 -13.15
C LEU A 66 -4.30 9.42 -13.99
N LEU A 67 -3.95 9.43 -15.28
CA LEU A 67 -4.04 8.25 -16.14
C LEU A 67 -3.10 7.12 -15.67
N ALA A 68 -2.05 7.43 -14.92
CA ALA A 68 -1.19 6.43 -14.32
C ALA A 68 -1.94 5.51 -13.32
N ILE A 69 -3.02 5.99 -12.68
CA ILE A 69 -3.78 5.22 -11.69
C ILE A 69 -4.33 3.90 -12.24
N PRO A 70 -5.13 3.87 -13.33
CA PRO A 70 -5.64 2.62 -13.87
C PRO A 70 -4.53 1.69 -14.36
N TYR A 71 -3.44 2.22 -14.89
CA TYR A 71 -2.31 1.40 -15.32
C TYR A 71 -1.60 0.74 -14.14
N PHE A 72 -1.38 1.44 -13.03
CA PHE A 72 -0.77 0.85 -11.85
C PHE A 72 -1.68 -0.17 -11.17
N ILE A 73 -3.01 0.06 -11.13
CA ILE A 73 -3.97 -0.93 -10.63
C ILE A 73 -3.93 -2.20 -11.50
N PHE A 74 -3.91 -2.03 -12.82
CA PHE A 74 -3.79 -3.16 -13.75
C PHE A 74 -2.49 -3.93 -13.53
N LEU A 75 -1.35 -3.22 -13.46
CA LEU A 75 -0.04 -3.80 -13.21
C LEU A 75 0.00 -4.59 -11.90
N GLY A 76 -0.50 -3.99 -10.81
CA GLY A 76 -0.60 -4.63 -9.51
C GLY A 76 -1.45 -5.89 -9.55
N SER A 77 -2.61 -5.84 -10.24
CA SER A 77 -3.49 -7.00 -10.40
C SER A 77 -2.85 -8.14 -11.20
N VAL A 78 -2.08 -7.82 -12.24
CA VAL A 78 -1.33 -8.82 -13.02
C VAL A 78 -0.25 -9.46 -12.14
N PHE A 79 0.48 -8.65 -11.39
CA PHE A 79 1.53 -9.15 -10.51
C PHE A 79 0.97 -10.06 -9.41
N GLU A 80 -0.13 -9.65 -8.78
CA GLU A 80 -0.83 -10.43 -7.76
C GLU A 80 -1.30 -11.78 -8.31
N LYS A 81 -1.96 -11.78 -9.47
CA LYS A 81 -2.48 -13.00 -10.11
C LYS A 81 -1.42 -13.89 -10.72
N SER A 82 -0.19 -13.42 -10.90
CA SER A 82 0.92 -14.21 -11.46
C SER A 82 1.42 -15.31 -10.52
N GLY A 83 1.06 -15.27 -9.22
CA GLY A 83 1.58 -16.18 -8.19
C GLY A 83 3.01 -15.86 -7.75
N LEU A 84 3.66 -14.84 -8.32
CA LEU A 84 5.03 -14.46 -7.96
C LEU A 84 5.15 -14.08 -6.47
N ALA A 85 4.15 -13.42 -5.92
CA ALA A 85 4.12 -13.03 -4.52
C ALA A 85 4.20 -14.23 -3.56
N GLU A 86 3.43 -15.29 -3.87
CA GLU A 86 3.44 -16.54 -3.11
C GLU A 86 4.80 -17.24 -3.21
N GLU A 87 5.33 -17.35 -4.41
CA GLU A 87 6.64 -17.96 -4.66
C GLU A 87 7.77 -17.20 -3.95
N MET A 88 7.73 -15.86 -3.97
CA MET A 88 8.67 -15.01 -3.24
C MET A 88 8.58 -15.24 -1.74
N LEU A 89 7.36 -15.27 -1.17
CA LEU A 89 7.15 -15.45 0.26
C LEU A 89 7.67 -16.82 0.72
N GLU A 90 7.33 -17.89 -0.01
CA GLU A 90 7.83 -19.24 0.29
C GLU A 90 9.37 -19.28 0.22
N THR A 91 9.92 -18.74 -0.85
CA THR A 91 11.36 -18.87 -1.14
C THR A 91 12.21 -18.03 -0.18
N ILE A 92 11.82 -16.75 0.07
CA ILE A 92 12.54 -15.88 1.03
C ILE A 92 12.28 -16.36 2.45
N GLY A 93 11.07 -16.88 2.74
CA GLY A 93 10.73 -17.48 4.02
C GLY A 93 11.63 -18.69 4.36
N ILE A 94 11.90 -19.57 3.40
CA ILE A 94 12.83 -20.70 3.58
C ILE A 94 14.27 -20.20 3.70
N LEU A 95 14.67 -19.20 2.92
CA LEU A 95 16.03 -18.62 2.95
C LEU A 95 16.35 -18.01 4.32
N LEU A 96 15.43 -17.24 4.87
CA LEU A 96 15.57 -16.59 6.17
C LEU A 96 15.11 -17.50 7.32
N GLY A 97 14.54 -18.66 7.02
CA GLY A 97 14.00 -19.61 7.99
C GLY A 97 14.95 -20.05 9.10
N PRO A 98 16.30 -20.19 8.87
CA PRO A 98 17.25 -20.45 9.93
C PRO A 98 17.31 -19.37 11.01
N LEU A 99 16.95 -18.14 10.67
CA LEU A 99 17.01 -17.01 11.58
C LEU A 99 15.73 -16.95 12.42
N ARG A 100 15.85 -16.61 13.69
CA ARG A 100 14.71 -16.24 14.52
C ARG A 100 14.10 -14.96 13.94
N GLY A 101 12.77 -14.94 13.79
CA GLY A 101 12.10 -13.84 13.09
C GLY A 101 12.21 -13.91 11.56
N GLY A 102 12.86 -14.93 10.99
CA GLY A 102 13.13 -15.03 9.55
C GLY A 102 11.86 -14.95 8.68
N MET A 103 10.78 -15.62 9.09
CA MET A 103 9.51 -15.52 8.35
C MET A 103 8.89 -14.13 8.41
N ALA A 104 8.96 -13.45 9.57
CA ALA A 104 8.48 -12.07 9.69
C ALA A 104 9.31 -11.11 8.85
N MET A 105 10.63 -11.28 8.79
CA MET A 105 11.51 -10.52 7.89
C MET A 105 11.18 -10.79 6.41
N ALA A 106 10.90 -12.05 6.05
CA ALA A 106 10.46 -12.40 4.70
C ALA A 106 9.16 -11.68 4.33
N VAL A 107 8.18 -11.62 5.24
CA VAL A 107 6.91 -10.91 5.05
C VAL A 107 7.15 -9.41 4.80
N ILE A 108 8.07 -8.77 5.54
CA ILE A 108 8.40 -7.35 5.32
C ILE A 108 9.06 -7.15 3.96
N ILE A 109 10.03 -7.99 3.58
CA ILE A 109 10.72 -7.87 2.30
C ILE A 109 9.75 -8.07 1.14
N VAL A 110 8.96 -9.15 1.16
CA VAL A 110 7.98 -9.45 0.11
C VAL A 110 6.88 -8.40 0.09
N GLY A 111 6.37 -8.00 1.26
CA GLY A 111 5.39 -6.94 1.38
C GLY A 111 5.89 -5.60 0.83
N THR A 112 7.17 -5.28 1.04
CA THR A 112 7.83 -4.09 0.47
C THR A 112 7.86 -4.14 -1.07
N LEU A 113 8.22 -5.28 -1.65
CA LEU A 113 8.25 -5.47 -3.11
C LEU A 113 6.84 -5.48 -3.70
N LEU A 114 5.89 -6.15 -3.05
CA LEU A 114 4.48 -6.09 -3.43
C LEU A 114 3.91 -4.67 -3.35
N ALA A 115 4.24 -3.97 -2.27
CA ALA A 115 3.85 -2.58 -2.07
C ALA A 115 4.28 -1.70 -3.25
N ALA A 116 5.53 -1.86 -3.69
CA ALA A 116 6.08 -1.14 -4.83
C ALA A 116 5.46 -1.55 -6.19
N THR A 117 4.78 -2.68 -6.31
CA THR A 117 4.14 -3.12 -7.56
C THR A 117 2.66 -2.81 -7.60
N THR A 118 1.96 -2.85 -6.47
CA THR A 118 0.50 -2.67 -6.41
C THR A 118 0.08 -1.22 -6.17
N GLY A 119 0.84 -0.48 -5.35
CA GLY A 119 0.47 0.88 -4.93
C GLY A 119 -0.82 0.98 -4.12
N VAL A 120 -1.45 -0.15 -3.75
CA VAL A 120 -2.75 -0.22 -3.06
C VAL A 120 -2.62 -0.98 -1.74
N VAL A 121 -2.72 -0.27 -0.62
CA VAL A 121 -2.56 -0.85 0.72
C VAL A 121 -3.53 -1.99 1.01
N ALA A 122 -4.83 -1.77 0.76
CA ALA A 122 -5.85 -2.75 1.11
C ALA A 122 -5.61 -4.10 0.39
N ALA A 123 -5.30 -4.06 -0.92
CA ALA A 123 -5.00 -5.26 -1.68
C ALA A 123 -3.75 -5.96 -1.13
N THR A 124 -2.66 -5.21 -0.91
CA THR A 124 -1.40 -5.77 -0.39
C THR A 124 -1.59 -6.41 0.99
N VAL A 125 -2.29 -5.73 1.92
CA VAL A 125 -2.55 -6.28 3.26
C VAL A 125 -3.40 -7.54 3.20
N ILE A 126 -4.44 -7.58 2.36
CA ILE A 126 -5.31 -8.76 2.22
C ILE A 126 -4.52 -9.94 1.66
N VAL A 127 -3.78 -9.73 0.56
CA VAL A 127 -2.98 -10.78 -0.08
C VAL A 127 -1.92 -11.31 0.89
N MET A 128 -1.13 -10.42 1.49
CA MET A 128 -0.13 -10.80 2.49
C MET A 128 -0.76 -11.50 3.70
N GLY A 129 -1.94 -11.04 4.13
CA GLY A 129 -2.68 -11.66 5.23
C GLY A 129 -3.09 -13.09 4.92
N LEU A 130 -3.69 -13.32 3.76
CA LEU A 130 -4.14 -14.64 3.34
C LEU A 130 -2.99 -15.64 3.15
N MET A 131 -1.85 -15.16 2.64
CA MET A 131 -0.69 -16.01 2.33
C MET A 131 0.20 -16.25 3.56
N SER A 132 0.54 -15.19 4.31
CA SER A 132 1.57 -15.28 5.34
C SER A 132 1.03 -15.58 6.74
N LEU A 133 -0.17 -15.12 7.10
CA LEU A 133 -0.70 -15.33 8.45
C LEU A 133 -0.87 -16.79 8.82
N PRO A 134 -1.47 -17.68 7.98
CA PRO A 134 -1.59 -19.09 8.31
C PRO A 134 -0.21 -19.77 8.50
N VAL A 135 0.75 -19.39 7.67
CA VAL A 135 2.12 -19.93 7.72
C VAL A 135 2.83 -19.48 8.98
N MET A 136 2.76 -18.20 9.33
CA MET A 136 3.35 -17.67 10.56
C MET A 136 2.77 -18.33 11.82
N LEU A 137 1.43 -18.48 11.87
CA LEU A 137 0.76 -19.14 13.00
C LEU A 137 1.14 -20.62 13.11
N ARG A 138 1.27 -21.31 11.98
CA ARG A 138 1.73 -22.71 11.93
C ARG A 138 3.15 -22.87 12.52
N TYR A 139 4.03 -21.90 12.29
CA TYR A 139 5.38 -21.88 12.85
C TYR A 139 5.45 -21.35 14.30
N GLY A 140 4.31 -21.05 14.92
CA GLY A 140 4.24 -20.63 16.31
C GLY A 140 4.56 -19.17 16.57
N TYR A 141 4.49 -18.32 15.54
CA TYR A 141 4.62 -16.87 15.73
C TYR A 141 3.49 -16.32 16.60
N ASP A 142 3.80 -15.33 17.42
CA ASP A 142 2.80 -14.58 18.16
C ASP A 142 1.80 -13.90 17.20
N LYS A 143 0.51 -13.96 17.54
CA LYS A 143 -0.57 -13.43 16.70
C LYS A 143 -0.48 -11.92 16.49
N GLN A 144 -0.06 -11.18 17.53
CA GLN A 144 0.06 -9.72 17.47
C GLN A 144 1.23 -9.33 16.59
N LEU A 145 2.36 -10.04 16.71
CA LEU A 145 3.51 -9.83 15.84
C LEU A 145 3.17 -10.15 14.38
N ALA A 146 2.54 -11.28 14.12
CA ALA A 146 2.18 -11.70 12.77
C ALA A 146 1.24 -10.67 12.10
N ALA A 147 0.15 -10.29 12.77
CA ALA A 147 -0.77 -9.29 12.28
C ALA A 147 -0.09 -7.92 12.09
N GLY A 148 0.70 -7.50 13.08
CA GLY A 148 1.42 -6.22 13.03
C GLY A 148 2.39 -6.12 11.86
N VAL A 149 3.18 -7.16 11.60
CA VAL A 149 4.13 -7.22 10.48
C VAL A 149 3.42 -7.19 9.13
N ILE A 150 2.32 -7.93 8.98
CA ILE A 150 1.54 -7.96 7.74
C ILE A 150 0.94 -6.59 7.44
N ILE A 151 0.29 -5.97 8.43
CA ILE A 151 -0.32 -4.64 8.26
C ILE A 151 0.76 -3.60 7.96
N SER A 152 1.85 -3.59 8.74
CA SER A 152 2.94 -2.61 8.57
C SER A 152 3.61 -2.74 7.20
N SER A 153 3.90 -3.98 6.74
CA SER A 153 4.50 -4.20 5.42
C SER A 153 3.58 -3.77 4.29
N GLY A 154 2.26 -4.03 4.41
CA GLY A 154 1.29 -3.62 3.41
C GLY A 154 1.09 -2.10 3.33
N THR A 155 1.23 -1.37 4.45
CA THR A 155 1.12 0.10 4.44
C THR A 155 2.27 0.79 3.70
N LEU A 156 3.39 0.12 3.46
CA LEU A 156 4.49 0.63 2.65
C LEU A 156 4.08 0.91 1.19
N ALA A 157 2.97 0.32 0.71
CA ALA A 157 2.44 0.56 -0.63
C ALA A 157 2.08 2.03 -0.91
N GLN A 158 1.89 2.84 0.12
CA GLN A 158 1.65 4.28 -0.07
C GLN A 158 2.92 5.11 -0.13
N LEU A 159 4.04 4.58 0.37
CA LEU A 159 5.29 5.32 0.52
C LEU A 159 6.34 4.91 -0.52
N ILE A 160 6.39 3.63 -0.89
CA ILE A 160 7.39 3.13 -1.83
C ILE A 160 6.87 3.28 -3.26
N PRO A 161 7.59 4.00 -4.13
CA PRO A 161 7.22 4.17 -5.53
C PRO A 161 7.24 2.84 -6.31
N PRO A 162 6.32 2.69 -7.30
CA PRO A 162 5.24 3.56 -7.71
C PRO A 162 4.02 3.48 -6.78
N SER A 163 3.54 4.61 -6.29
CA SER A 163 2.43 4.71 -5.34
C SER A 163 1.31 5.57 -5.90
N LEU A 164 0.06 5.09 -5.81
CA LEU A 164 -1.12 5.84 -6.26
C LEU A 164 -1.33 7.13 -5.46
N VAL A 165 -1.01 7.11 -4.18
CA VAL A 165 -1.14 8.31 -3.32
C VAL A 165 -0.16 9.39 -3.76
N LEU A 166 1.07 9.01 -4.11
CA LEU A 166 2.07 9.97 -4.61
C LEU A 166 1.68 10.53 -5.98
N VAL A 167 1.01 9.74 -6.84
CA VAL A 167 0.46 10.23 -8.13
C VAL A 167 -0.57 11.33 -7.88
N VAL A 168 -1.56 11.06 -7.03
CA VAL A 168 -2.60 12.04 -6.71
C VAL A 168 -2.00 13.27 -6.02
N LEU A 169 -1.04 13.06 -5.11
CA LEU A 169 -0.36 14.16 -4.43
C LEU A 169 0.41 15.04 -5.41
N SER A 170 1.12 14.44 -6.37
CA SER A 170 1.84 15.13 -7.45
C SER A 170 0.92 16.09 -8.22
N ASP A 171 -0.25 15.60 -8.62
CA ASP A 171 -1.28 16.37 -9.31
C ASP A 171 -1.78 17.55 -8.45
N GLN A 172 -2.10 17.30 -7.18
CA GLN A 172 -2.69 18.30 -6.29
C GLN A 172 -1.73 19.41 -5.87
N ILE A 173 -0.43 19.12 -5.69
CA ILE A 173 0.58 20.10 -5.29
C ILE A 173 1.36 20.69 -6.48
N GLY A 174 1.12 20.18 -7.70
CA GLY A 174 1.77 20.67 -8.92
C GLY A 174 3.28 20.38 -8.99
N VAL A 175 3.75 19.32 -8.33
CA VAL A 175 5.15 18.87 -8.36
C VAL A 175 5.28 17.70 -9.34
N ARG A 176 6.41 17.59 -10.03
CA ARG A 176 6.66 16.47 -10.95
C ARG A 176 6.62 15.14 -10.20
N ILE A 177 5.93 14.15 -10.77
CA ILE A 177 5.78 12.83 -10.16
C ILE A 177 7.13 12.15 -9.90
N GLY A 178 8.11 12.32 -10.81
CA GLY A 178 9.47 11.79 -10.64
C GLY A 178 10.16 12.34 -9.39
N ASP A 179 10.12 13.66 -9.18
CA ASP A 179 10.72 14.30 -8.01
C ASP A 179 10.10 13.79 -6.70
N LEU A 180 8.77 13.59 -6.71
CA LEU A 180 8.06 13.03 -5.56
C LEU A 180 8.43 11.57 -5.30
N PHE A 181 8.57 10.76 -6.34
CA PHE A 181 8.99 9.37 -6.23
C PHE A 181 10.42 9.25 -5.70
N LEU A 182 11.35 10.06 -6.19
CA LEU A 182 12.72 10.10 -5.64
C LEU A 182 12.73 10.54 -4.18
N GLY A 183 11.96 11.57 -3.84
CA GLY A 183 11.86 12.06 -2.46
C GLY A 183 11.25 11.05 -1.50
N ALA A 184 10.31 10.22 -1.95
CA ALA A 184 9.63 9.21 -1.13
C ALA A 184 10.42 7.90 -1.00
N LEU A 185 11.30 7.58 -1.96
CA LEU A 185 12.02 6.31 -2.00
C LEU A 185 12.88 6.11 -0.75
N LEU A 186 13.69 7.10 -0.38
CA LEU A 186 14.58 6.99 0.78
C LEU A 186 13.81 6.84 2.10
N PRO A 187 12.82 7.70 2.43
CA PRO A 187 11.98 7.52 3.62
C PRO A 187 11.25 6.17 3.63
N GLY A 188 10.74 5.71 2.50
CA GLY A 188 10.07 4.42 2.38
C GLY A 188 11.00 3.24 2.69
N LEU A 189 12.21 3.25 2.14
CA LEU A 189 13.23 2.23 2.43
C LEU A 189 13.73 2.30 3.87
N MET A 190 13.88 3.49 4.45
CA MET A 190 14.23 3.65 5.86
C MET A 190 13.16 3.08 6.77
N LEU A 191 11.89 3.29 6.44
CA LEU A 191 10.77 2.71 7.20
C LEU A 191 10.75 1.18 7.08
N ALA A 192 10.91 0.63 5.89
CA ALA A 192 11.03 -0.83 5.70
C ALA A 192 12.23 -1.39 6.49
N GLY A 193 13.37 -0.71 6.46
CA GLY A 193 14.55 -1.06 7.25
C GLY A 193 14.29 -1.01 8.76
N SER A 194 13.52 -0.03 9.25
CA SER A 194 13.16 0.07 10.66
C SER A 194 12.24 -1.08 11.11
N TYR A 195 11.33 -1.54 10.24
CA TYR A 195 10.51 -2.73 10.52
C TYR A 195 11.35 -4.00 10.59
N LEU A 196 12.30 -4.17 9.66
CA LEU A 196 13.24 -5.30 9.70
C LEU A 196 14.08 -5.28 10.98
N LEU A 197 14.59 -4.10 11.35
CA LEU A 197 15.37 -3.92 12.58
C LEU A 197 14.52 -4.22 13.82
N TYR A 198 13.28 -3.75 13.87
CA TYR A 198 12.34 -4.03 14.96
C TYR A 198 12.13 -5.55 15.14
N VAL A 199 11.85 -6.27 14.04
CA VAL A 199 11.64 -7.71 14.08
C VAL A 199 12.92 -8.42 14.51
N LEU A 200 14.07 -7.99 14.02
CA LEU A 200 15.37 -8.58 14.42
C LEU A 200 15.63 -8.40 15.91
N VAL A 201 15.46 -7.19 16.43
CA VAL A 201 15.62 -6.90 17.86
C VAL A 201 14.63 -7.70 18.70
N LEU A 202 13.37 -7.76 18.29
CA LEU A 202 12.34 -8.52 18.99
C LEU A 202 12.66 -10.03 19.02
N ALA A 203 13.12 -10.58 17.90
CA ALA A 203 13.52 -11.98 17.80
C ALA A 203 14.75 -12.34 18.66
N LEU A 204 15.63 -11.36 18.94
CA LEU A 204 16.78 -11.52 19.83
C LEU A 204 16.37 -11.40 21.31
N VAL A 205 15.48 -10.47 21.65
CA VAL A 205 15.05 -10.19 23.03
C VAL A 205 13.99 -11.18 23.51
N ARG A 206 13.07 -11.57 22.62
CA ARG A 206 11.96 -12.49 22.90
C ARG A 206 11.87 -13.59 21.84
N PRO A 207 12.78 -14.56 21.85
CA PRO A 207 12.87 -15.59 20.80
C PRO A 207 11.64 -16.49 20.71
N GLU A 208 10.82 -16.57 21.75
CA GLU A 208 9.56 -17.32 21.79
C GLU A 208 8.46 -16.70 20.92
N VAL A 209 8.52 -15.39 20.66
CA VAL A 209 7.52 -14.65 19.87
C VAL A 209 7.72 -14.82 18.37
N ALA A 210 8.96 -15.08 17.95
CA ALA A 210 9.36 -15.16 16.55
C ALA A 210 10.31 -16.35 16.31
N PRO A 211 9.83 -17.60 16.41
CA PRO A 211 10.66 -18.80 16.29
C PRO A 211 11.25 -18.97 14.89
N ALA A 212 12.37 -19.70 14.80
CA ALA A 212 12.95 -20.11 13.53
C ALA A 212 12.16 -21.28 12.92
N ILE A 213 12.16 -21.39 11.58
CA ILE A 213 11.54 -22.51 10.88
C ILE A 213 12.32 -23.80 11.19
N PRO A 214 11.64 -24.91 11.54
CA PRO A 214 12.29 -26.19 11.83
C PRO A 214 13.16 -26.68 10.67
N PRO A 215 14.31 -27.33 10.94
CA PRO A 215 15.20 -27.87 9.89
C PRO A 215 14.51 -28.86 8.96
N THR A 216 13.52 -29.60 9.47
CA THR A 216 12.74 -30.61 8.71
C THR A 216 11.93 -30.02 7.56
N GLU A 217 11.58 -28.73 7.61
CA GLU A 217 10.83 -28.06 6.55
C GLU A 217 11.75 -27.30 5.56
N ARG A 218 13.04 -27.30 5.78
CA ARG A 218 14.05 -26.70 4.89
C ARG A 218 14.54 -27.73 3.88
N THR A 219 13.67 -28.17 3.00
CA THR A 219 13.95 -29.30 2.08
C THR A 219 14.78 -28.95 0.86
N MET A 220 15.02 -27.66 0.60
CA MET A 220 15.72 -27.23 -0.61
C MET A 220 17.23 -27.11 -0.41
N SER A 221 17.98 -27.58 -1.42
CA SER A 221 19.43 -27.35 -1.52
C SER A 221 19.71 -25.86 -1.75
N ALA A 222 20.77 -25.33 -1.14
CA ALA A 222 21.13 -23.91 -1.20
C ALA A 222 21.20 -23.36 -2.66
N GLY A 223 21.72 -24.13 -3.61
CA GLY A 223 21.81 -23.72 -5.01
C GLY A 223 20.44 -23.62 -5.70
N LYS A 224 19.53 -24.56 -5.43
CA LYS A 224 18.15 -24.50 -5.97
C LYS A 224 17.38 -23.36 -5.33
N LEU A 225 17.57 -23.10 -4.04
CA LEU A 225 16.94 -22.00 -3.32
C LEU A 225 17.39 -20.66 -3.89
N LEU A 226 18.69 -20.48 -4.13
CA LEU A 226 19.22 -19.25 -4.72
C LEU A 226 18.66 -19.00 -6.13
N LEU A 227 18.62 -20.03 -6.99
CA LEU A 227 18.03 -19.92 -8.31
C LEU A 227 16.54 -19.54 -8.27
N ARG A 228 15.79 -20.09 -7.31
CA ARG A 228 14.38 -19.79 -7.13
C ARG A 228 14.15 -18.36 -6.59
N VAL A 229 14.99 -17.91 -5.65
CA VAL A 229 14.99 -16.50 -5.19
C VAL A 229 15.25 -15.55 -6.35
N LEU A 230 16.27 -15.82 -7.15
CA LEU A 230 16.58 -14.99 -8.32
C LEU A 230 15.42 -15.00 -9.33
N GLY A 231 14.82 -16.16 -9.58
CA GLY A 231 13.69 -16.30 -10.52
C GLY A 231 12.41 -15.57 -10.09
N SER A 232 12.15 -15.46 -8.80
CA SER A 232 10.96 -14.78 -8.27
C SER A 232 11.21 -13.30 -7.96
N VAL A 233 12.39 -12.92 -7.44
CA VAL A 233 12.69 -11.54 -7.06
C VAL A 233 13.11 -10.68 -8.25
N ILE A 234 13.90 -11.22 -9.19
CA ILE A 234 14.37 -10.45 -10.35
C ILE A 234 13.22 -9.87 -11.18
N PRO A 235 12.16 -10.63 -11.54
CA PRO A 235 11.04 -10.06 -12.30
C PRO A 235 10.36 -8.90 -11.58
N ALA A 236 10.17 -9.00 -10.25
CA ALA A 236 9.59 -7.94 -9.45
C ALA A 236 10.46 -6.67 -9.44
N VAL A 237 11.77 -6.83 -9.21
CA VAL A 237 12.73 -5.72 -9.22
C VAL A 237 12.84 -5.10 -10.61
N LEU A 238 12.93 -5.91 -11.67
CA LEU A 238 12.98 -5.41 -13.06
C LEU A 238 11.74 -4.61 -13.40
N LEU A 239 10.56 -5.05 -12.97
CA LEU A 239 9.31 -4.33 -13.19
C LEU A 239 9.34 -2.97 -12.49
N ILE A 240 9.76 -2.91 -11.23
CA ILE A 240 9.90 -1.66 -10.47
C ILE A 240 10.91 -0.73 -11.18
N VAL A 241 12.06 -1.23 -11.55
CA VAL A 241 13.11 -0.45 -12.24
C VAL A 241 12.63 0.02 -13.62
N ALA A 242 11.91 -0.81 -14.36
CA ALA A 242 11.36 -0.42 -15.67
C ALA A 242 10.32 0.69 -15.52
N VAL A 243 9.42 0.58 -14.55
CA VAL A 243 8.39 1.60 -14.28
C VAL A 243 9.05 2.90 -13.83
N LEU A 244 9.91 2.85 -12.82
CA LEU A 244 10.60 4.06 -12.35
C LEU A 244 11.49 4.66 -13.46
N GLY A 245 12.26 3.84 -14.17
CA GLY A 245 13.13 4.30 -15.25
C GLY A 245 12.38 4.88 -16.46
N SER A 246 11.09 4.55 -16.65
CA SER A 246 10.26 5.18 -17.69
C SER A 246 9.75 6.58 -17.32
N ILE A 247 9.83 6.93 -16.03
CA ILE A 247 9.36 8.22 -15.49
C ILE A 247 10.51 9.25 -15.48
N PHE A 248 11.75 8.78 -15.42
CA PHE A 248 12.97 9.59 -15.45
C PHE A 248 13.62 9.61 -16.83
#